data_674efe57719b77fb47f803fdff27ceef
#
_entry.id   674efe57719b77fb47f803fdff27ceef
#
_cell.length_a   1.000
_cell.length_b   1.000
_cell.length_c   1.000
_cell.angle_alpha   90.00
_cell.angle_beta   90.00
_cell.angle_gamma   90.00
#
_symmetry.space_group_name_H-M   'P 1'
#
loop_
_entity.id
_entity.type
_entity.pdbx_description
1 polymer ?
#
loop_
_entity_poly.entity_id
_entity_poly.type
_entity_poly.pdbx_seq_one_letter_code
_entity_poly.pdbx_strand_id
1 'polypeptide(L)'
;MEPNMGQALAAVLILLVTTRVLWYLLWRPYVVARWFGRQGIRGPPYRFLVGSLPECQTMLVAGRAKALDTSSHDCIATVQPFFRKWASQYGKTFLYWLGPTPALCCTDMELVKQMFTDRTDVFQKEYLNPSLDSILGNGVIFANGDDWKRRRKFVHPAFNQETIKSMSTIAWECTQQAMERWCAQLQGRQQAEIDMRHDSDEIAMGVIAQVMLGKDHEEAREVFVAGREQMEIAAYAFADLPLPGFR
;
A
#
# COMPACT_ATOMS: atom_id res chain seq x y z
N MET A 1 49.98 22.53 14.31
CA MET A 1 48.64 23.07 14.58
C MET A 1 47.86 21.98 15.26
N GLU A 2 47.68 22.08 16.56
CA GLU A 2 46.84 21.12 17.28
C GLU A 2 45.36 21.40 16.92
N PRO A 3 44.58 20.37 16.57
CA PRO A 3 43.17 20.57 16.25
C PRO A 3 42.44 21.06 17.51
N ASN A 4 41.72 22.19 17.40
CA ASN A 4 40.82 22.65 18.44
C ASN A 4 39.86 21.56 18.84
N MET A 5 39.58 21.40 20.13
CA MET A 5 38.66 20.38 20.67
C MET A 5 37.34 20.30 19.90
N GLY A 6 36.81 21.43 19.39
CA GLY A 6 35.66 21.48 18.52
C GLY A 6 35.84 20.82 17.15
N GLN A 7 37.04 20.96 16.55
CA GLN A 7 37.36 20.31 15.27
C GLN A 7 37.52 18.80 15.44
N ALA A 8 38.10 18.34 16.53
CA ALA A 8 38.22 16.92 16.86
C ALA A 8 36.83 16.28 17.08
N LEU A 9 35.95 16.95 17.83
CA LEU A 9 34.57 16.50 18.03
C LEU A 9 33.77 16.44 16.72
N ALA A 10 33.88 17.45 15.86
CA ALA A 10 33.25 17.46 14.56
C ALA A 10 33.74 16.32 13.66
N ALA A 11 35.05 16.06 13.62
CA ALA A 11 35.64 14.97 12.86
C ALA A 11 35.13 13.58 13.34
N VAL A 12 35.05 13.38 14.65
CA VAL A 12 34.49 12.13 15.22
C VAL A 12 33.02 11.97 14.85
N LEU A 13 32.25 13.04 14.94
CA LEU A 13 30.82 13.00 14.56
C LEU A 13 30.63 12.64 13.08
N ILE A 14 31.40 13.29 12.20
CA ILE A 14 31.37 12.99 10.75
C ILE A 14 31.76 11.53 10.51
N LEU A 15 32.81 11.04 11.17
CA LEU A 15 33.22 9.64 11.03
C LEU A 15 32.13 8.66 11.47
N LEU A 16 31.49 8.93 12.61
CA LEU A 16 30.39 8.10 13.12
C LEU A 16 29.19 8.09 12.16
N VAL A 17 28.78 9.26 11.67
CA VAL A 17 27.69 9.38 10.71
C VAL A 17 28.04 8.64 9.41
N THR A 18 29.24 8.87 8.87
CA THR A 18 29.69 8.23 7.64
C THR A 18 29.73 6.70 7.79
N THR A 19 30.28 6.20 8.89
CA THR A 19 30.34 4.76 9.19
C THR A 19 28.91 4.17 9.30
N ARG A 20 28.00 4.89 9.96
CA ARG A 20 26.59 4.48 10.10
C ARG A 20 25.88 4.41 8.74
N VAL A 21 26.10 5.40 7.89
CA VAL A 21 25.53 5.48 6.54
C VAL A 21 26.09 4.35 5.66
N LEU A 22 27.40 4.14 5.66
CA LEU A 22 28.03 3.04 4.91
C LEU A 22 27.55 1.67 5.37
N TRP A 23 27.43 1.51 6.70
CA TRP A 23 26.88 0.27 7.26
C TRP A 23 25.44 0.03 6.77
N TYR A 24 24.59 1.04 6.82
CA TYR A 24 23.17 0.93 6.43
C TYR A 24 23.01 0.68 4.93
N LEU A 25 23.80 1.38 4.09
CA LEU A 25 23.64 1.36 2.63
C LEU A 25 24.39 0.21 1.95
N LEU A 26 25.48 -0.30 2.54
CA LEU A 26 26.32 -1.33 1.90
C LEU A 26 26.36 -2.62 2.70
N TRP A 27 26.77 -2.53 3.96
CA TRP A 27 27.04 -3.73 4.76
C TRP A 27 25.75 -4.47 5.14
N ARG A 28 24.75 -3.77 5.63
CA ARG A 28 23.47 -4.37 6.02
C ARG A 28 22.79 -5.11 4.86
N PRO A 29 22.61 -4.52 3.66
CA PRO A 29 22.05 -5.23 2.52
C PRO A 29 22.84 -6.48 2.14
N TYR A 30 24.17 -6.41 2.15
CA TYR A 30 25.02 -7.55 1.86
C TYR A 30 24.83 -8.71 2.87
N VAL A 31 24.84 -8.39 4.17
CA VAL A 31 24.65 -9.40 5.23
C VAL A 31 23.26 -10.04 5.15
N VAL A 32 22.21 -9.23 4.95
CA VAL A 32 20.85 -9.72 4.82
C VAL A 32 20.69 -10.61 3.61
N ALA A 33 21.17 -10.19 2.43
CA ALA A 33 21.12 -11.02 1.23
C ALA A 33 21.85 -12.36 1.42
N ARG A 34 23.01 -12.34 2.07
CA ARG A 34 23.78 -13.56 2.35
C ARG A 34 23.08 -14.47 3.36
N TRP A 35 22.44 -13.90 4.37
CA TRP A 35 21.72 -14.66 5.39
C TRP A 35 20.50 -15.39 4.79
N PHE A 36 19.67 -14.70 4.01
CA PHE A 36 18.55 -15.30 3.30
C PHE A 36 19.00 -16.29 2.22
N GLY A 37 20.10 -15.98 1.50
CA GLY A 37 20.67 -16.86 0.49
C GLY A 37 21.13 -18.21 1.05
N ARG A 38 21.64 -18.27 2.30
CA ARG A 38 21.98 -19.51 2.99
C ARG A 38 20.76 -20.38 3.30
N GLN A 39 19.58 -19.78 3.41
CA GLN A 39 18.30 -20.46 3.63
C GLN A 39 17.59 -20.81 2.30
N GLY A 40 18.24 -20.60 1.15
CA GLY A 40 17.67 -20.86 -0.16
C GLY A 40 16.77 -19.74 -0.69
N ILE A 41 16.54 -18.67 0.09
CA ILE A 41 15.72 -17.52 -0.32
C ILE A 41 16.61 -16.56 -1.12
N ARG A 42 16.34 -16.48 -2.41
CA ARG A 42 17.05 -15.61 -3.36
C ARG A 42 16.12 -14.54 -3.90
N GLY A 43 16.66 -13.62 -4.71
CA GLY A 43 15.87 -12.56 -5.35
C GLY A 43 16.74 -11.65 -6.20
N PRO A 44 16.17 -10.55 -6.75
CA PRO A 44 16.95 -9.58 -7.50
C PRO A 44 18.07 -8.99 -6.64
N PRO A 45 19.26 -8.75 -7.23
CA PRO A 45 20.39 -8.22 -6.49
C PRO A 45 20.11 -6.81 -5.98
N TYR A 46 20.67 -6.51 -4.83
CA TYR A 46 20.63 -5.14 -4.30
C TYR A 46 21.40 -4.19 -5.23
N ARG A 47 20.75 -3.09 -5.61
CA ARG A 47 21.41 -1.95 -6.28
C ARG A 47 21.53 -0.81 -5.29
N PHE A 48 22.71 -0.22 -5.22
CA PHE A 48 23.03 0.86 -4.27
C PHE A 48 21.96 1.96 -4.27
N LEU A 49 21.46 2.35 -3.10
CA LEU A 49 20.41 3.32 -2.84
C LEU A 49 19.01 2.96 -3.37
N VAL A 50 18.92 2.52 -4.60
CA VAL A 50 17.65 2.38 -5.33
C VAL A 50 17.03 0.99 -5.22
N GLY A 51 17.81 -0.01 -4.81
CA GLY A 51 17.32 -1.39 -4.68
C GLY A 51 16.74 -1.95 -5.98
N SER A 52 15.56 -2.53 -5.91
CA SER A 52 14.83 -3.12 -7.05
C SER A 52 13.87 -2.14 -7.74
N LEU A 53 13.74 -0.90 -7.24
CA LEU A 53 12.76 0.08 -7.73
C LEU A 53 12.89 0.42 -9.22
N PRO A 54 14.11 0.61 -9.80
CA PRO A 54 14.22 0.91 -11.24
C PRO A 54 13.70 -0.23 -12.11
N GLU A 55 13.93 -1.47 -11.71
CA GLU A 55 13.42 -2.64 -12.43
C GLU A 55 11.88 -2.73 -12.32
N CYS A 56 11.34 -2.49 -11.13
CA CYS A 56 9.89 -2.40 -10.92
C CYS A 56 9.25 -1.33 -11.81
N GLN A 57 9.83 -0.12 -11.83
CA GLN A 57 9.33 1.00 -12.62
C GLN A 57 9.34 0.71 -14.12
N THR A 58 10.43 0.17 -14.63
CA THR A 58 10.54 -0.21 -16.04
C THR A 58 9.47 -1.23 -16.43
N MET A 59 9.25 -2.23 -15.60
CA MET A 59 8.23 -3.25 -15.84
C MET A 59 6.80 -2.72 -15.70
N LEU A 60 6.55 -1.82 -14.76
CA LEU A 60 5.23 -1.17 -14.59
C LEU A 60 4.87 -0.32 -15.80
N VAL A 61 5.81 0.47 -16.32
CA VAL A 61 5.59 1.28 -17.54
C VAL A 61 5.30 0.37 -18.73
N ALA A 62 6.07 -0.69 -18.89
CA ALA A 62 5.84 -1.66 -19.96
C ALA A 62 4.51 -2.43 -19.79
N GLY A 63 4.09 -2.70 -18.58
CA GLY A 63 2.80 -3.33 -18.27
C GLY A 63 1.61 -2.41 -18.59
N ARG A 64 1.71 -1.12 -18.20
CA ARG A 64 0.65 -0.12 -18.47
C ARG A 64 0.47 0.17 -19.97
N ALA A 65 1.50 -0.02 -20.77
CA ALA A 65 1.41 0.13 -22.23
C ALA A 65 0.64 -1.01 -22.92
N LYS A 66 0.35 -2.10 -22.21
CA LYS A 66 -0.42 -3.24 -22.73
C LYS A 66 -1.89 -3.08 -22.40
N ALA A 67 -2.74 -3.31 -23.39
CA ALA A 67 -4.19 -3.42 -23.14
C ALA A 67 -4.46 -4.61 -22.18
N LEU A 68 -5.31 -4.37 -21.19
CA LEU A 68 -5.74 -5.41 -20.29
C LEU A 68 -6.72 -6.33 -21.03
N ASP A 69 -6.48 -7.63 -20.98
CA ASP A 69 -7.46 -8.61 -21.46
C ASP A 69 -8.59 -8.71 -20.42
N THR A 70 -9.72 -8.10 -20.73
CA THR A 70 -10.89 -8.09 -19.85
C THR A 70 -11.62 -9.44 -19.78
N SER A 71 -11.28 -10.37 -20.66
CA SER A 71 -11.82 -11.75 -20.64
C SER A 71 -11.07 -12.65 -19.65
N SER A 72 -9.89 -12.24 -19.21
CA SER A 72 -9.03 -12.98 -18.28
C SER A 72 -8.95 -12.29 -16.91
N HIS A 73 -9.03 -13.09 -15.84
CA HIS A 73 -8.77 -12.61 -14.47
C HIS A 73 -7.27 -12.53 -14.14
N ASP A 74 -6.37 -12.93 -15.06
CA ASP A 74 -4.92 -12.87 -14.86
C ASP A 74 -4.37 -11.47 -15.18
N CYS A 75 -4.67 -10.50 -14.32
CA CYS A 75 -4.19 -9.14 -14.45
C CYS A 75 -2.79 -8.90 -13.85
N ILE A 76 -2.24 -9.86 -13.09
CA ILE A 76 -0.97 -9.69 -12.37
C ILE A 76 0.19 -9.38 -13.33
N ALA A 77 0.19 -10.03 -14.51
CA ALA A 77 1.23 -9.78 -15.52
C ALA A 77 1.26 -8.34 -16.05
N THR A 78 0.14 -7.63 -15.96
CA THR A 78 0.00 -6.24 -16.44
C THR A 78 0.11 -5.25 -15.27
N VAL A 79 -0.52 -5.54 -14.14
CA VAL A 79 -0.61 -4.62 -12.98
C VAL A 79 0.64 -4.68 -12.12
N GLN A 80 1.21 -5.87 -11.90
CA GLN A 80 2.41 -6.07 -11.07
C GLN A 80 3.37 -7.09 -11.71
N PRO A 81 3.88 -6.79 -12.91
CA PRO A 81 4.67 -7.75 -13.71
C PRO A 81 5.95 -8.23 -13.04
N PHE A 82 6.54 -7.41 -12.17
CA PHE A 82 7.77 -7.74 -11.45
C PHE A 82 7.56 -8.87 -10.44
N PHE A 83 6.43 -8.92 -9.73
CA PHE A 83 6.14 -10.02 -8.81
C PHE A 83 5.98 -11.35 -9.57
N ARG A 84 5.29 -11.35 -10.69
CA ARG A 84 5.15 -12.54 -11.54
C ARG A 84 6.50 -13.03 -12.06
N LYS A 85 7.34 -12.11 -12.56
CA LYS A 85 8.69 -12.41 -13.04
C LYS A 85 9.56 -13.01 -11.94
N TRP A 86 9.59 -12.36 -10.78
CA TRP A 86 10.45 -12.83 -9.69
C TRP A 86 9.95 -14.12 -9.05
N ALA A 87 8.63 -14.31 -8.93
CA ALA A 87 8.08 -15.58 -8.48
C ALA A 87 8.43 -16.75 -9.41
N SER A 88 8.44 -16.53 -10.72
CA SER A 88 8.86 -17.56 -11.69
C SER A 88 10.37 -17.85 -11.64
N GLN A 89 11.20 -16.86 -11.30
CA GLN A 89 12.67 -16.99 -11.27
C GLN A 89 13.19 -17.51 -9.94
N TYR A 90 12.62 -17.08 -8.83
CA TYR A 90 13.15 -17.31 -7.48
C TYR A 90 12.26 -18.19 -6.62
N GLY A 91 11.05 -18.50 -7.08
CA GLY A 91 10.10 -19.34 -6.34
C GLY A 91 9.07 -18.54 -5.53
N LYS A 92 8.29 -19.27 -4.71
CA LYS A 92 7.17 -18.70 -3.94
C LYS A 92 7.57 -17.69 -2.87
N THR A 93 8.81 -17.71 -2.43
CA THR A 93 9.36 -16.80 -1.43
C THR A 93 10.67 -16.23 -1.95
N PHE A 94 10.75 -14.91 -2.06
CA PHE A 94 11.94 -14.22 -2.57
C PHE A 94 12.18 -12.89 -1.87
N LEU A 95 13.45 -12.49 -1.81
CA LEU A 95 13.92 -11.24 -1.25
C LEU A 95 14.02 -10.19 -2.36
N TYR A 96 13.48 -8.98 -2.14
CA TYR A 96 13.68 -7.82 -3.02
C TYR A 96 13.97 -6.57 -2.18
N TRP A 97 14.22 -5.43 -2.83
CA TRP A 97 14.77 -4.27 -2.17
C TRP A 97 13.95 -3.00 -2.48
N LEU A 98 13.42 -2.38 -1.45
CA LEU A 98 12.78 -1.06 -1.51
C LEU A 98 13.82 -0.02 -1.07
N GLY A 99 14.58 0.53 -2.03
CA GLY A 99 15.81 1.24 -1.69
C GLY A 99 16.77 0.33 -0.91
N PRO A 100 17.31 0.77 0.23
CA PRO A 100 18.17 -0.04 1.09
C PRO A 100 17.41 -1.00 2.02
N THR A 101 16.08 -0.94 2.03
CA THR A 101 15.25 -1.77 2.91
C THR A 101 14.94 -3.12 2.27
N PRO A 102 15.29 -4.23 2.92
CA PRO A 102 14.93 -5.55 2.44
C PRO A 102 13.42 -5.79 2.61
N ALA A 103 12.80 -6.39 1.61
CA ALA A 103 11.43 -6.83 1.64
C ALA A 103 11.33 -8.29 1.18
N LEU A 104 10.56 -9.08 1.89
CA LEU A 104 10.33 -10.48 1.56
C LEU A 104 8.92 -10.61 0.94
N CYS A 105 8.86 -11.12 -0.28
CA CYS A 105 7.60 -11.53 -0.87
C CYS A 105 7.36 -12.99 -0.56
N CYS A 106 6.19 -13.31 -0.02
CA CYS A 106 5.78 -14.68 0.25
C CYS A 106 4.43 -14.94 -0.41
N THR A 107 4.39 -15.92 -1.33
CA THR A 107 3.17 -16.40 -1.97
C THR A 107 2.83 -17.83 -1.54
N ASP A 108 3.54 -18.38 -0.57
CA ASP A 108 3.23 -19.68 0.01
C ASP A 108 2.08 -19.53 1.01
N MET A 109 0.94 -20.14 0.70
CA MET A 109 -0.30 -19.99 1.48
C MET A 109 -0.18 -20.54 2.90
N GLU A 110 0.64 -21.57 3.12
CA GLU A 110 0.83 -22.12 4.46
C GLU A 110 1.65 -21.17 5.34
N LEU A 111 2.72 -20.58 4.80
CA LEU A 111 3.48 -19.54 5.49
C LEU A 111 2.64 -18.29 5.76
N VAL A 112 1.89 -17.84 4.76
CA VAL A 112 0.99 -16.68 4.90
C VAL A 112 -0.03 -16.93 5.99
N LYS A 113 -0.65 -18.12 6.03
CA LYS A 113 -1.58 -18.50 7.09
C LYS A 113 -0.93 -18.49 8.47
N GLN A 114 0.29 -19.04 8.60
CA GLN A 114 1.02 -19.01 9.85
C GLN A 114 1.30 -17.57 10.31
N MET A 115 1.73 -16.67 9.40
CA MET A 115 1.97 -15.26 9.71
C MET A 115 0.71 -14.55 10.20
N PHE A 116 -0.44 -14.79 9.57
CA PHE A 116 -1.72 -14.17 9.97
C PHE A 116 -2.35 -14.77 11.21
N THR A 117 -1.99 -15.99 11.58
CA THR A 117 -2.47 -16.64 12.81
C THR A 117 -1.49 -16.53 13.98
N ASP A 118 -0.32 -15.94 13.74
CA ASP A 118 0.67 -15.72 14.78
C ASP A 118 0.15 -14.78 15.86
N ARG A 119 0.25 -15.23 17.12
CA ARG A 119 -0.17 -14.49 18.32
C ARG A 119 1.00 -13.92 19.11
N THR A 120 2.21 -14.04 18.59
CA THR A 120 3.44 -13.59 19.27
C THR A 120 3.72 -12.12 19.08
N ASP A 121 2.92 -11.41 18.27
CA ASP A 121 3.11 -10.01 17.86
C ASP A 121 4.48 -9.76 17.17
N VAL A 122 5.11 -10.82 16.63
CA VAL A 122 6.35 -10.72 15.86
C VAL A 122 6.09 -10.04 14.50
N PHE A 123 4.95 -10.37 13.89
CA PHE A 123 4.54 -9.78 12.61
C PHE A 123 3.69 -8.55 12.85
N GLN A 124 4.29 -7.39 12.70
CA GLN A 124 3.62 -6.10 12.87
C GLN A 124 3.38 -5.45 11.52
N LYS A 125 2.28 -4.70 11.42
CA LYS A 125 2.00 -3.82 10.28
C LYS A 125 2.86 -2.58 10.40
N GLU A 126 3.51 -2.18 9.32
CA GLU A 126 4.34 -1.00 9.27
C GLU A 126 4.08 -0.23 7.97
N TYR A 127 4.15 1.08 8.03
CA TYR A 127 4.16 1.88 6.82
C TYR A 127 5.49 1.73 6.09
N LEU A 128 5.44 1.41 4.81
CA LEU A 128 6.64 1.34 3.96
C LEU A 128 7.32 2.71 3.81
N ASN A 129 6.54 3.78 3.90
CA ASN A 129 7.01 5.15 3.85
C ASN A 129 6.49 5.90 5.09
N PRO A 130 7.39 6.50 5.92
CA PRO A 130 7.00 7.28 7.09
C PRO A 130 6.05 8.46 6.79
N SER A 131 6.09 9.01 5.57
CA SER A 131 5.19 10.09 5.15
C SER A 131 3.72 9.66 5.16
N LEU A 132 3.45 8.37 4.97
CA LEU A 132 2.10 7.82 5.01
C LEU A 132 1.49 7.80 6.41
N ASP A 133 2.31 7.69 7.45
CA ASP A 133 1.84 7.78 8.83
C ASP A 133 1.18 9.13 9.10
N SER A 134 1.74 10.21 8.57
CA SER A 134 1.18 11.56 8.69
C SER A 134 -0.12 11.75 7.94
N ILE A 135 -0.31 11.05 6.81
CA ILE A 135 -1.48 11.18 5.93
C ILE A 135 -2.62 10.26 6.38
N LEU A 136 -2.32 8.99 6.64
CA LEU A 136 -3.31 7.96 6.96
C LEU A 136 -3.59 7.84 8.46
N GLY A 137 -2.73 8.42 9.27
CA GLY A 137 -2.87 8.42 10.72
C GLY A 137 -2.86 7.01 11.32
N ASN A 138 -3.09 6.95 12.61
CA ASN A 138 -2.98 5.71 13.38
C ASN A 138 -4.33 4.97 13.51
N GLY A 139 -4.99 4.73 12.37
CA GLY A 139 -6.27 4.01 12.30
C GLY A 139 -6.15 2.51 12.61
N VAL A 140 -7.31 1.81 12.66
CA VAL A 140 -7.38 0.35 12.93
C VAL A 140 -6.59 -0.49 11.91
N ILE A 141 -6.39 0.03 10.70
CA ILE A 141 -5.68 -0.68 9.63
C ILE A 141 -4.20 -0.88 10.00
N PHE A 142 -3.54 0.16 10.54
CA PHE A 142 -2.10 0.13 10.85
C PHE A 142 -1.77 -0.04 12.33
N ALA A 143 -2.77 0.01 13.21
CA ALA A 143 -2.55 -0.29 14.62
C ALA A 143 -2.11 -1.74 14.82
N ASN A 144 -1.25 -1.97 15.81
CA ASN A 144 -0.71 -3.28 16.17
C ASN A 144 -1.02 -3.62 17.64
N GLY A 145 -0.88 -4.88 18.03
CA GLY A 145 -0.96 -5.36 19.40
C GLY A 145 -2.25 -4.95 20.11
N ASP A 146 -2.11 -4.45 21.34
CA ASP A 146 -3.25 -4.08 22.19
C ASP A 146 -3.99 -2.83 21.67
N ASP A 147 -3.29 -1.93 21.00
CA ASP A 147 -3.93 -0.78 20.32
C ASP A 147 -4.88 -1.24 19.24
N TRP A 148 -4.48 -2.20 18.43
CA TRP A 148 -5.36 -2.78 17.43
C TRP A 148 -6.56 -3.49 18.07
N LYS A 149 -6.34 -4.30 19.11
CA LYS A 149 -7.43 -5.00 19.83
C LYS A 149 -8.46 -4.02 20.38
N ARG A 150 -7.99 -2.91 20.98
CA ARG A 150 -8.86 -1.85 21.51
C ARG A 150 -9.68 -1.18 20.42
N ARG A 151 -9.04 -0.76 19.31
CA ARG A 151 -9.72 -0.10 18.19
C ARG A 151 -10.67 -1.04 17.47
N ARG A 152 -10.25 -2.29 17.25
CA ARG A 152 -11.08 -3.33 16.63
C ARG A 152 -12.33 -3.62 17.46
N LYS A 153 -12.19 -3.72 18.80
CA LYS A 153 -13.32 -3.92 19.71
C LYS A 153 -14.32 -2.76 19.65
N PHE A 154 -13.83 -1.53 19.46
CA PHE A 154 -14.68 -0.35 19.34
C PHE A 154 -15.46 -0.32 18.02
N VAL A 155 -14.82 -0.70 16.92
CA VAL A 155 -15.43 -0.67 15.59
C VAL A 155 -16.33 -1.90 15.32
N HIS A 156 -16.01 -3.06 15.93
CA HIS A 156 -16.68 -4.33 15.67
C HIS A 156 -18.22 -4.30 15.82
N PRO A 157 -18.84 -3.60 16.82
CA PRO A 157 -20.28 -3.57 16.95
C PRO A 157 -21.01 -2.95 15.75
N ALA A 158 -20.36 -2.05 15.01
CA ALA A 158 -20.92 -1.47 13.79
C ALA A 158 -21.07 -2.47 12.63
N PHE A 159 -20.43 -3.63 12.72
CA PHE A 159 -20.47 -4.69 11.70
C PHE A 159 -21.26 -5.92 12.15
N ASN A 160 -22.31 -5.73 12.94
CA ASN A 160 -23.24 -6.80 13.28
C ASN A 160 -24.13 -7.15 12.06
N GLN A 161 -24.82 -8.30 12.15
CA GLN A 161 -25.60 -8.83 11.04
C GLN A 161 -26.79 -7.93 10.64
N GLU A 162 -27.41 -7.23 11.58
CA GLU A 162 -28.52 -6.31 11.31
C GLU A 162 -28.02 -5.04 10.61
N THR A 163 -26.92 -4.47 11.08
CA THR A 163 -26.29 -3.32 10.45
C THR A 163 -25.83 -3.63 9.04
N ILE A 164 -25.23 -4.82 8.81
CA ILE A 164 -24.83 -5.26 7.46
C ILE A 164 -26.06 -5.39 6.53
N LYS A 165 -27.18 -5.88 7.03
CA LYS A 165 -28.45 -5.93 6.25
C LYS A 165 -28.95 -4.53 5.90
N SER A 166 -28.90 -3.59 6.84
CA SER A 166 -29.26 -2.19 6.56
C SER A 166 -28.31 -1.54 5.54
N MET A 167 -27.01 -1.83 5.60
CA MET A 167 -26.04 -1.38 4.60
C MET A 167 -26.36 -1.92 3.20
N SER A 168 -26.85 -3.16 3.09
CA SER A 168 -27.24 -3.71 1.78
C SER A 168 -28.45 -3.01 1.17
N THR A 169 -29.40 -2.53 2.00
CA THR A 169 -30.52 -1.71 1.53
C THR A 169 -30.04 -0.37 1.02
N ILE A 170 -29.14 0.30 1.76
CA ILE A 170 -28.53 1.56 1.33
C ILE A 170 -27.78 1.37 -0.01
N ALA A 171 -27.01 0.30 -0.14
CA ALA A 171 -26.30 0.00 -1.40
C ALA A 171 -27.25 -0.19 -2.56
N TRP A 172 -28.39 -0.86 -2.34
CA TRP A 172 -29.44 -1.01 -3.33
C TRP A 172 -30.04 0.35 -3.74
N GLU A 173 -30.39 1.20 -2.81
CA GLU A 173 -30.95 2.53 -3.07
C GLU A 173 -29.98 3.42 -3.89
N CYS A 174 -28.70 3.46 -3.50
CA CYS A 174 -27.67 4.18 -4.26
C CYS A 174 -27.51 3.64 -5.68
N THR A 175 -27.56 2.32 -5.84
CA THR A 175 -27.46 1.68 -7.17
C THR A 175 -28.68 1.98 -8.03
N GLN A 176 -29.88 1.95 -7.46
CA GLN A 176 -31.10 2.33 -8.18
C GLN A 176 -31.05 3.76 -8.71
N GLN A 177 -30.62 4.73 -7.89
CA GLN A 177 -30.43 6.11 -8.32
C GLN A 177 -29.44 6.24 -9.48
N ALA A 178 -28.34 5.46 -9.47
CA ALA A 178 -27.41 5.43 -10.59
C ALA A 178 -28.07 4.84 -11.86
N MET A 179 -28.82 3.76 -11.72
CA MET A 179 -29.57 3.15 -12.85
C MET A 179 -30.60 4.12 -13.44
N GLU A 180 -31.31 4.90 -12.61
CA GLU A 180 -32.24 5.91 -13.08
C GLU A 180 -31.53 7.00 -13.90
N ARG A 181 -30.35 7.46 -13.44
CA ARG A 181 -29.51 8.40 -14.20
C ARG A 181 -29.07 7.81 -15.54
N TRP A 182 -28.68 6.53 -15.57
CA TRP A 182 -28.30 5.83 -16.82
C TRP A 182 -29.48 5.71 -17.78
N CYS A 183 -30.66 5.36 -17.29
CA CYS A 183 -31.88 5.34 -18.10
C CYS A 183 -32.23 6.74 -18.64
N ALA A 184 -32.04 7.77 -17.85
CA ALA A 184 -32.27 9.15 -18.31
C ALA A 184 -31.27 9.58 -19.41
N GLN A 185 -30.02 9.11 -19.38
CA GLN A 185 -29.03 9.36 -20.44
C GLN A 185 -29.40 8.70 -21.77
N LEU A 186 -30.15 7.63 -21.75
CA LEU A 186 -30.64 6.98 -22.97
C LEU A 186 -31.57 7.89 -23.78
N GLN A 187 -32.41 8.72 -23.11
CA GLN A 187 -33.29 9.71 -23.76
C GLN A 187 -33.98 9.19 -25.04
N GLY A 188 -34.43 7.93 -25.02
CA GLY A 188 -35.03 7.28 -26.18
C GLY A 188 -34.06 6.72 -27.21
N ARG A 189 -32.75 6.78 -26.97
CA ARG A 189 -31.72 6.09 -27.77
C ARG A 189 -31.66 4.61 -27.36
N GLN A 190 -31.22 3.77 -28.30
CA GLN A 190 -31.07 2.33 -28.01
C GLN A 190 -29.83 2.00 -27.17
N GLN A 191 -28.86 2.91 -27.13
CA GLN A 191 -27.60 2.73 -26.39
C GLN A 191 -27.01 4.07 -25.96
N ALA A 192 -26.32 4.08 -24.83
CA ALA A 192 -25.53 5.20 -24.31
C ALA A 192 -24.18 4.69 -23.78
N GLU A 193 -23.16 5.53 -23.86
CA GLU A 193 -21.85 5.27 -23.27
C GLU A 193 -21.84 5.82 -21.84
N ILE A 194 -21.44 5.00 -20.87
CA ILE A 194 -21.45 5.32 -19.46
C ILE A 194 -20.02 5.15 -18.90
N ASP A 195 -19.51 6.17 -18.20
CA ASP A 195 -18.27 6.08 -17.45
C ASP A 195 -18.52 5.29 -16.14
N MET A 196 -18.38 3.98 -16.24
CA MET A 196 -18.56 3.08 -15.10
C MET A 196 -17.62 3.34 -13.93
N ARG A 197 -16.43 3.94 -14.17
CA ARG A 197 -15.50 4.27 -13.09
C ARG A 197 -16.06 5.40 -12.24
N HIS A 198 -16.47 6.49 -12.88
CA HIS A 198 -17.05 7.64 -12.21
C HIS A 198 -18.31 7.23 -11.43
N ASP A 199 -19.21 6.51 -12.06
CA ASP A 199 -20.49 6.13 -11.44
C ASP A 199 -20.30 5.10 -10.31
N SER A 200 -19.36 4.17 -10.45
CA SER A 200 -19.03 3.23 -9.37
C SER A 200 -18.43 3.95 -8.16
N ASP A 201 -17.58 4.95 -8.38
CA ASP A 201 -17.03 5.78 -7.31
C ASP A 201 -18.15 6.57 -6.61
N GLU A 202 -19.12 7.14 -7.37
CA GLU A 202 -20.28 7.84 -6.79
C GLU A 202 -21.19 6.92 -5.98
N ILE A 203 -21.50 5.71 -6.49
CA ILE A 203 -22.27 4.72 -5.75
C ILE A 203 -21.57 4.35 -4.44
N ALA A 204 -20.28 4.03 -4.51
CA ALA A 204 -19.50 3.64 -3.33
C ALA A 204 -19.44 4.77 -2.30
N MET A 205 -19.21 5.99 -2.74
CA MET A 205 -19.21 7.18 -1.85
C MET A 205 -20.58 7.41 -1.22
N GLY A 206 -21.65 7.31 -1.98
CA GLY A 206 -23.02 7.44 -1.47
C GLY A 206 -23.34 6.42 -0.40
N VAL A 207 -22.95 5.16 -0.61
CA VAL A 207 -23.12 4.09 0.39
C VAL A 207 -22.35 4.38 1.67
N ILE A 208 -21.06 4.73 1.56
CA ILE A 208 -20.23 5.00 2.73
C ILE A 208 -20.73 6.24 3.48
N ALA A 209 -21.11 7.31 2.76
CA ALA A 209 -21.64 8.52 3.34
C ALA A 209 -22.90 8.24 4.18
N GLN A 210 -23.86 7.50 3.63
CA GLN A 210 -25.08 7.15 4.35
C GLN A 210 -24.83 6.24 5.55
N VAL A 211 -23.91 5.28 5.40
CA VAL A 211 -23.57 4.33 6.48
C VAL A 211 -22.87 5.05 7.63
N MET A 212 -21.97 5.99 7.35
CA MET A 212 -21.13 6.64 8.37
C MET A 212 -21.76 7.89 8.97
N LEU A 213 -22.44 8.69 8.18
CA LEU A 213 -22.92 10.03 8.55
C LEU A 213 -24.45 10.18 8.50
N GLY A 214 -25.17 9.17 8.01
CA GLY A 214 -26.61 9.22 7.86
C GLY A 214 -27.05 9.93 6.56
N LYS A 215 -28.25 10.51 6.58
CA LYS A 215 -28.88 11.06 5.37
C LYS A 215 -28.38 12.43 4.89
N ASP A 216 -27.55 13.12 5.67
CA ASP A 216 -26.98 14.41 5.28
C ASP A 216 -25.79 14.24 4.33
N HIS A 217 -26.10 14.27 3.03
CA HIS A 217 -25.16 13.90 1.97
C HIS A 217 -24.16 14.99 1.56
N GLU A 218 -24.46 16.27 1.73
CA GLU A 218 -23.61 17.34 1.20
C GLU A 218 -22.30 17.48 1.97
N GLU A 219 -22.35 17.53 3.30
CA GLU A 219 -21.14 17.59 4.13
C GLU A 219 -20.27 16.33 3.97
N ALA A 220 -20.91 15.16 3.83
CA ALA A 220 -20.22 13.91 3.57
C ALA A 220 -19.45 13.96 2.25
N ARG A 221 -20.03 14.54 1.20
CA ARG A 221 -19.42 14.63 -0.12
C ARG A 221 -18.13 15.45 -0.10
N GLU A 222 -18.12 16.58 0.60
CA GLU A 222 -16.92 17.41 0.74
C GLU A 222 -15.78 16.65 1.45
N VAL A 223 -16.08 15.94 2.52
CA VAL A 223 -15.10 15.11 3.25
C VAL A 223 -14.52 14.01 2.36
N PHE A 224 -15.36 13.37 1.54
CA PHE A 224 -14.88 12.31 0.64
C PHE A 224 -14.08 12.84 -0.55
N VAL A 225 -14.44 14.01 -1.09
CA VAL A 225 -13.64 14.67 -2.14
C VAL A 225 -12.27 15.03 -1.60
N ALA A 226 -12.20 15.67 -0.43
CA ALA A 226 -10.94 15.97 0.24
C ALA A 226 -10.12 14.70 0.55
N GLY A 227 -10.79 13.63 0.99
CA GLY A 227 -10.16 12.32 1.23
C GLY A 227 -9.58 11.70 -0.03
N ARG A 228 -10.24 11.84 -1.18
CA ARG A 228 -9.71 11.37 -2.47
C ARG A 228 -8.45 12.13 -2.86
N GLU A 229 -8.46 13.44 -2.78
CA GLU A 229 -7.29 14.28 -3.06
C GLU A 229 -6.11 13.88 -2.13
N GLN A 230 -6.40 13.66 -0.86
CA GLN A 230 -5.41 13.19 0.09
C GLN A 230 -4.84 11.82 -0.28
N MET A 231 -5.68 10.89 -0.74
CA MET A 231 -5.24 9.56 -1.20
C MET A 231 -4.41 9.62 -2.48
N GLU A 232 -4.70 10.54 -3.40
CA GLU A 232 -3.88 10.77 -4.59
C GLU A 232 -2.48 11.28 -4.20
N ILE A 233 -2.40 12.25 -3.27
CA ILE A 233 -1.13 12.73 -2.73
C ILE A 233 -0.38 11.58 -2.04
N ALA A 234 -1.08 10.75 -1.25
CA ALA A 234 -0.49 9.58 -0.60
C ALA A 234 0.07 8.58 -1.62
N ALA A 235 -0.62 8.38 -2.75
CA ALA A 235 -0.14 7.49 -3.81
C ALA A 235 1.18 7.97 -4.44
N TYR A 236 1.37 9.27 -4.58
CA TYR A 236 2.67 9.83 -4.99
C TYR A 236 3.76 9.62 -3.93
N ALA A 237 3.42 9.77 -2.65
CA ALA A 237 4.35 9.53 -1.55
C ALA A 237 4.80 8.07 -1.45
N PHE A 238 4.00 7.11 -1.93
CA PHE A 238 4.42 5.71 -2.06
C PHE A 238 5.55 5.49 -3.07
N ALA A 239 5.66 6.36 -4.06
CA ALA A 239 6.70 6.29 -5.08
C ALA A 239 8.02 6.93 -4.63
N ASP A 240 8.00 7.70 -3.53
CA ASP A 240 9.18 8.36 -3.02
C ASP A 240 10.14 7.37 -2.35
N LEU A 241 11.41 7.51 -2.69
CA LEU A 241 12.47 6.74 -2.06
C LEU A 241 12.61 7.14 -0.57
N PRO A 242 12.54 6.19 0.36
CA PRO A 242 12.83 6.47 1.76
C PRO A 242 14.32 6.79 1.91
N LEU A 243 14.67 8.07 1.86
CA LEU A 243 16.04 8.53 2.12
C LEU A 243 16.32 8.51 3.63
N PRO A 244 17.47 7.97 4.07
CA PRO A 244 17.85 7.99 5.48
C PRO A 244 17.97 9.44 5.98
N GLY A 245 17.21 9.78 7.03
CA GLY A 245 17.25 11.11 7.65
C GLY A 245 16.07 12.03 7.31
N PHE A 246 15.22 11.69 6.36
CA PHE A 246 13.93 12.33 6.16
C PHE A 246 12.86 11.54 6.93
N ARG A 247 12.40 12.09 8.03
CA ARG A 247 11.20 11.70 8.77
C ARG A 247 10.26 12.88 8.83
#